data_430d07f49cf36442517429cd35b9046f
#
_entry.id   430d07f49cf36442517429cd35b9046f
#
_cell.length_a   1.000
_cell.length_b   1.000
_cell.length_c   1.000
_cell.angle_alpha   90.00
_cell.angle_beta   90.00
_cell.angle_gamma   90.00
#
_symmetry.space_group_name_H-M   'P 1'
#
loop_
_entity.id
_entity.type
_entity.pdbx_description
1 polymer ?
#
loop_
_entity_poly.entity_id
_entity_poly.type
_entity_poly.pdbx_seq_one_letter_code
_entity_poly.pdbx_strand_id
1 'polypeptide(L)'
;MTARSKFITGVAVLAASLAMTVAGRAADMALRGSLPVHEDSGPNWTGVYGGVHGGIGSMTADTQAMARREAERLLNGLYYLNPTSGVAAPTFINVDPVRGTPVMFGVFAGYQAQFEDAVIGFEVDYNRVARGGGGSRTWTQPFAVLYAQTGFTDAFSQSTTVRASLTDYFTARLRAGWAYGRVMPYMTAGLAIARGNTSVSYQAGYERIDTDASDAVDWTQAYGDLVNSTRASNGVVGFGFALGTGVEALITNNIFARAEYQYLRIPSLGGVPVTLHAVRAGVGIKY
;
A
#
# COMPACT_ATOMS: atom_id res chain seq x y z
N MET A 1 22.44 3.68 1.50
CA MET A 1 21.00 3.39 1.27
C MET A 1 20.30 2.74 2.49
N THR A 2 20.91 2.73 3.66
CA THR A 2 20.47 1.95 4.85
C THR A 2 19.95 2.78 6.03
N ALA A 3 20.00 4.11 5.98
CA ALA A 3 19.60 4.96 7.11
C ALA A 3 18.10 5.31 7.17
N ARG A 4 17.39 5.35 6.03
CA ARG A 4 15.96 5.72 5.98
C ARG A 4 14.98 4.62 6.41
N SER A 5 15.37 3.35 6.31
CA SER A 5 14.53 2.21 6.73
C SER A 5 14.47 2.07 8.25
N LYS A 6 15.52 2.45 8.96
CA LYS A 6 15.60 2.30 10.42
C LYS A 6 14.77 3.34 11.20
N PHE A 7 14.45 4.49 10.58
CA PHE A 7 13.68 5.54 11.24
C PHE A 7 12.19 5.19 11.38
N ILE A 8 11.61 4.54 10.37
CA ILE A 8 10.19 4.14 10.38
C ILE A 8 9.94 2.98 11.35
N THR A 9 10.90 2.07 11.47
CA THR A 9 10.81 0.95 12.43
C THR A 9 10.92 1.44 13.88
N GLY A 10 11.69 2.50 14.13
CA GLY A 10 11.86 3.08 15.47
C GLY A 10 10.60 3.76 16.02
N VAL A 11 9.83 4.43 15.18
CA VAL A 11 8.60 5.13 15.61
C VAL A 11 7.46 4.15 15.93
N ALA A 12 7.35 3.05 15.20
CA ALA A 12 6.35 2.02 15.46
C ALA A 12 6.61 1.26 16.78
N VAL A 13 7.87 1.05 17.14
CA VAL A 13 8.27 0.39 18.41
C VAL A 13 8.07 1.32 19.60
N LEU A 14 8.24 2.63 19.44
CA LEU A 14 8.06 3.59 20.55
C LEU A 14 6.57 3.77 20.93
N ALA A 15 5.65 3.66 19.95
CA ALA A 15 4.21 3.72 20.21
C ALA A 15 3.69 2.45 20.94
N ALA A 16 4.29 1.29 20.68
CA ALA A 16 3.93 0.04 21.32
C ALA A 16 4.49 -0.08 22.77
N SER A 17 5.64 0.52 23.05
CA SER A 17 6.27 0.41 24.38
C SER A 17 5.68 1.36 25.43
N LEU A 18 4.97 2.42 25.05
CA LEU A 18 4.29 3.31 25.99
C LEU A 18 2.99 2.72 26.57
N ALA A 19 2.42 1.68 25.94
CA ALA A 19 1.18 1.06 26.39
C ALA A 19 1.35 -0.03 27.47
N MET A 20 2.58 -0.41 27.83
CA MET A 20 2.82 -1.57 28.71
C MET A 20 3.28 -1.27 30.14
N THR A 21 3.37 -0.01 30.57
CA THR A 21 3.92 0.31 31.93
C THR A 21 2.92 0.76 32.96
N VAL A 22 1.61 0.56 32.75
CA VAL A 22 0.57 0.92 33.74
C VAL A 22 -0.23 -0.30 34.19
N ALA A 23 0.43 -1.40 34.46
CA ALA A 23 -0.21 -2.53 35.15
C ALA A 23 0.50 -2.72 36.50
N GLY A 24 -0.06 -2.17 37.56
CA GLY A 24 0.40 -2.50 38.91
C GLY A 24 0.12 -1.50 40.01
N ARG A 25 -1.15 -1.22 40.28
CA ARG A 25 -1.61 -0.81 41.62
C ARG A 25 -3.05 -1.23 41.80
N ALA A 26 -3.24 -2.47 42.17
CA ALA A 26 -4.47 -2.93 42.79
C ALA A 26 -4.12 -3.39 44.19
N ALA A 27 -4.72 -2.78 45.13
CA ALA A 27 -5.04 -3.20 46.49
C ALA A 27 -4.67 -2.14 47.55
N ASP A 28 -5.63 -1.29 47.84
CA ASP A 28 -5.92 -1.01 49.27
C ASP A 28 -7.40 -0.63 49.37
N MET A 29 -8.21 -1.50 49.94
CA MET A 29 -9.59 -1.23 50.31
C MET A 29 -9.60 -0.56 51.66
N ALA A 30 -9.69 0.74 51.72
CA ALA A 30 -10.06 1.47 52.92
C ALA A 30 -11.60 1.54 53.02
N LEU A 31 -12.13 0.62 53.81
CA LEU A 31 -13.52 0.68 54.28
C LEU A 31 -13.62 1.83 55.30
N ARG A 32 -14.16 2.98 54.92
CA ARG A 32 -14.78 3.94 55.82
C ARG A 32 -15.45 5.10 55.14
N GLY A 33 -16.78 5.21 55.35
CA GLY A 33 -17.52 6.48 55.32
C GLY A 33 -17.83 6.97 53.92
N SER A 34 -19.09 6.98 53.57
CA SER A 34 -19.63 7.63 52.37
C SER A 34 -19.38 9.14 52.44
N LEU A 35 -18.22 9.59 52.04
CA LEU A 35 -18.09 10.91 51.45
C LEU A 35 -18.85 10.89 50.14
N PRO A 36 -19.63 11.93 49.79
CA PRO A 36 -20.16 12.03 48.46
C PRO A 36 -18.95 11.96 47.52
N VAL A 37 -18.87 10.85 46.77
CA VAL A 37 -17.97 10.75 45.64
C VAL A 37 -18.41 11.89 44.75
N HIS A 38 -17.65 12.95 44.72
CA HIS A 38 -17.73 13.91 43.63
C HIS A 38 -17.32 13.08 42.44
N GLU A 39 -18.34 12.56 41.72
CA GLU A 39 -18.13 12.00 40.41
C GLU A 39 -17.49 13.15 39.61
N ASP A 40 -16.18 13.15 39.57
CA ASP A 40 -15.44 13.89 38.58
C ASP A 40 -15.85 13.24 37.25
N SER A 41 -16.97 13.76 36.74
CA SER A 41 -17.50 13.31 35.45
C SER A 41 -16.48 13.71 34.42
N GLY A 42 -15.48 12.86 34.23
CA GLY A 42 -14.49 13.01 33.19
C GLY A 42 -15.19 13.33 31.86
N PRO A 43 -14.51 13.87 30.89
CA PRO A 43 -15.14 14.25 29.65
C PRO A 43 -15.79 13.02 29.02
N ASN A 44 -17.09 13.12 28.76
CA ASN A 44 -17.86 12.08 28.10
C ASN A 44 -17.45 12.00 26.61
N TRP A 45 -16.99 10.84 26.17
CA TRP A 45 -16.61 10.59 24.77
C TRP A 45 -17.78 10.16 23.90
N THR A 46 -18.97 9.90 24.43
CA THR A 46 -20.15 9.54 23.68
C THR A 46 -20.60 10.67 22.77
N GLY A 47 -20.93 10.34 21.53
CA GLY A 47 -21.54 11.27 20.59
C GLY A 47 -21.15 11.04 19.14
N VAL A 48 -21.75 11.85 18.27
CA VAL A 48 -21.37 11.96 16.85
C VAL A 48 -20.14 12.85 16.77
N TYR A 49 -19.21 12.50 15.92
CA TYR A 49 -18.03 13.32 15.69
C TYR A 49 -17.64 13.34 14.20
N GLY A 50 -16.90 14.37 13.84
CA GLY A 50 -16.36 14.50 12.50
C GLY A 50 -15.18 15.45 12.46
N GLY A 51 -14.39 15.37 11.40
CA GLY A 51 -13.21 16.21 11.29
C GLY A 51 -12.43 16.02 10.00
N VAL A 52 -11.24 16.59 9.99
CA VAL A 52 -10.31 16.57 8.88
C VAL A 52 -8.96 16.05 9.34
N HIS A 53 -8.22 15.42 8.44
CA HIS A 53 -6.87 14.97 8.72
C HIS A 53 -5.97 15.12 7.50
N GLY A 54 -4.68 15.16 7.75
CA GLY A 54 -3.64 15.06 6.75
C GLY A 54 -2.60 14.04 7.17
N GLY A 55 -1.86 13.50 6.21
CA GLY A 55 -0.85 12.49 6.52
C GLY A 55 0.12 12.23 5.40
N ILE A 56 1.13 11.46 5.76
CA ILE A 56 2.15 10.95 4.85
C ILE A 56 2.28 9.45 5.02
N GLY A 57 2.71 8.76 3.96
CA GLY A 57 2.81 7.32 4.03
C GLY A 57 3.91 6.71 3.18
N SER A 58 3.93 5.40 3.18
CA SER A 58 4.72 4.55 2.30
C SER A 58 3.79 3.56 1.62
N MET A 59 3.76 3.58 0.29
CA MET A 59 2.98 2.67 -0.53
C MET A 59 3.90 1.71 -1.26
N THR A 60 3.48 0.46 -1.33
CA THR A 60 4.11 -0.59 -2.13
C THR A 60 3.05 -1.28 -2.97
N ALA A 61 3.29 -1.38 -4.27
CA ALA A 61 2.44 -2.11 -5.21
C ALA A 61 3.28 -3.20 -5.90
N ASP A 62 2.88 -4.45 -5.74
CA ASP A 62 3.55 -5.59 -6.38
C ASP A 62 2.99 -5.78 -7.79
N THR A 63 3.78 -5.37 -8.77
CA THR A 63 3.40 -5.38 -10.19
C THR A 63 3.96 -6.57 -10.95
N GLN A 64 4.67 -7.49 -10.28
CA GLN A 64 5.32 -8.64 -10.90
C GLN A 64 4.35 -9.53 -11.69
N ALA A 65 3.22 -9.88 -11.05
CA ALA A 65 2.22 -10.73 -11.70
C ALA A 65 1.56 -10.06 -12.91
N MET A 66 1.39 -8.73 -12.88
CA MET A 66 0.85 -7.96 -14.01
C MET A 66 1.83 -7.98 -15.19
N ALA A 67 3.11 -7.75 -14.93
CA ALA A 67 4.16 -7.78 -15.95
C ALA A 67 4.26 -9.15 -16.63
N ARG A 68 4.26 -10.22 -15.82
CA ARG A 68 4.31 -11.61 -16.34
C ARG A 68 3.11 -11.96 -17.20
N ARG A 69 1.89 -11.65 -16.75
CA ARG A 69 0.66 -11.92 -17.52
C ARG A 69 0.65 -11.20 -18.86
N GLU A 70 1.14 -9.97 -18.92
CA GLU A 70 1.20 -9.24 -20.19
C GLU A 70 2.23 -9.86 -21.14
N ALA A 71 3.40 -10.25 -20.64
CA ALA A 71 4.39 -10.97 -21.42
C ALA A 71 3.85 -12.32 -21.92
N GLU A 72 3.23 -13.13 -21.05
CA GLU A 72 2.61 -14.41 -21.43
C GLU A 72 1.56 -14.22 -22.52
N ARG A 73 0.69 -13.21 -22.36
CA ARG A 73 -0.35 -12.91 -23.35
C ARG A 73 0.22 -12.59 -24.72
N LEU A 74 1.32 -11.87 -24.77
CA LEU A 74 1.94 -11.40 -26.03
C LEU A 74 2.84 -12.46 -26.65
N LEU A 75 3.55 -13.23 -25.85
CA LEU A 75 4.57 -14.18 -26.31
C LEU A 75 3.99 -15.57 -26.64
N ASN A 76 2.87 -15.98 -26.01
CA ASN A 76 2.24 -17.28 -26.27
C ASN A 76 1.78 -17.50 -27.72
N GLY A 77 1.67 -16.44 -28.53
CA GLY A 77 1.34 -16.50 -29.96
C GLY A 77 2.56 -16.54 -30.88
N LEU A 78 3.77 -16.39 -30.35
CA LEU A 78 4.97 -16.34 -31.17
C LEU A 78 5.59 -17.72 -31.34
N TYR A 79 5.68 -18.18 -32.58
CA TYR A 79 6.21 -19.51 -32.96
C TYR A 79 7.61 -19.79 -32.42
N TYR A 80 8.45 -18.76 -32.33
CA TYR A 80 9.87 -18.88 -31.90
C TYR A 80 10.04 -19.05 -30.39
N LEU A 81 9.00 -18.79 -29.60
CA LEU A 81 9.02 -18.90 -28.13
C LEU A 81 8.14 -20.05 -27.62
N ASN A 82 7.83 -21.01 -28.51
CA ASN A 82 7.05 -22.20 -28.16
C ASN A 82 7.79 -23.03 -27.09
N PRO A 83 7.09 -23.61 -26.09
CA PRO A 83 7.67 -24.48 -25.05
C PRO A 83 8.53 -25.64 -25.55
N THR A 84 8.37 -26.07 -26.79
CA THR A 84 9.21 -27.08 -27.46
C THR A 84 10.66 -26.62 -27.66
N SER A 85 10.94 -25.33 -27.65
CA SER A 85 12.29 -24.77 -27.74
C SER A 85 12.99 -24.63 -26.38
N GLY A 86 12.32 -24.97 -25.27
CA GLY A 86 12.87 -24.90 -23.90
C GLY A 86 13.01 -23.50 -23.33
N VAL A 87 12.57 -22.47 -24.04
CA VAL A 87 12.69 -21.07 -23.59
C VAL A 87 11.35 -20.57 -23.05
N ALA A 88 11.22 -20.54 -21.74
CA ALA A 88 10.08 -19.92 -21.06
C ALA A 88 10.35 -18.41 -20.88
N ALA A 89 10.08 -17.62 -21.92
CA ALA A 89 10.27 -16.16 -21.91
C ALA A 89 9.63 -15.42 -20.69
N PRO A 90 8.46 -15.83 -20.14
CA PRO A 90 7.84 -15.18 -19.00
C PRO A 90 8.62 -15.33 -17.68
N THR A 91 9.46 -16.36 -17.55
CA THR A 91 10.19 -16.64 -16.29
C THR A 91 11.34 -15.66 -16.01
N PHE A 92 11.78 -14.93 -17.02
CA PHE A 92 12.91 -13.99 -16.88
C PHE A 92 12.50 -12.61 -16.37
N ILE A 93 11.19 -12.26 -16.38
CA ILE A 93 10.75 -10.93 -15.95
C ILE A 93 10.80 -10.83 -14.44
N ASN A 94 11.63 -9.92 -13.93
CA ASN A 94 11.76 -9.61 -12.51
C ASN A 94 11.65 -8.11 -12.26
N VAL A 95 10.42 -7.62 -12.14
CA VAL A 95 10.14 -6.19 -11.89
C VAL A 95 10.04 -5.94 -10.40
N ASP A 96 10.86 -5.04 -9.89
CA ASP A 96 10.77 -4.58 -8.50
C ASP A 96 9.40 -3.97 -8.22
N PRO A 97 8.89 -4.11 -6.98
CA PRO A 97 7.66 -3.46 -6.58
C PRO A 97 7.71 -1.94 -6.78
N VAL A 98 6.63 -1.39 -7.30
CA VAL A 98 6.45 0.05 -7.39
C VAL A 98 6.28 0.61 -5.98
N ARG A 99 7.05 1.62 -5.63
CA ARG A 99 7.00 2.29 -4.32
C ARG A 99 6.63 3.74 -4.50
N GLY A 100 5.88 4.28 -3.53
CA GLY A 100 5.48 5.67 -3.47
C GLY A 100 5.50 6.19 -2.04
N THR A 101 5.59 7.50 -1.90
CA THR A 101 5.48 8.22 -0.62
C THR A 101 4.29 9.17 -0.69
N PRO A 102 3.05 8.64 -0.52
CA PRO A 102 1.85 9.46 -0.63
C PRO A 102 1.77 10.52 0.45
N VAL A 103 1.38 11.71 0.03
CA VAL A 103 0.84 12.77 0.88
C VAL A 103 -0.66 12.78 0.67
N MET A 104 -1.42 12.73 1.74
CA MET A 104 -2.87 12.59 1.68
C MET A 104 -3.56 13.55 2.63
N PHE A 105 -4.81 13.85 2.33
CA PHE A 105 -5.73 14.57 3.20
C PHE A 105 -7.11 13.94 3.08
N GLY A 106 -7.91 14.11 4.12
CA GLY A 106 -9.21 13.47 4.15
C GLY A 106 -10.14 14.06 5.21
N VAL A 107 -11.33 13.48 5.21
CA VAL A 107 -12.39 13.79 6.17
C VAL A 107 -12.84 12.51 6.83
N PHE A 108 -13.29 12.60 8.06
CA PHE A 108 -13.84 11.46 8.79
C PHE A 108 -15.09 11.87 9.54
N ALA A 109 -15.96 10.90 9.78
CA ALA A 109 -17.12 11.04 10.60
C ALA A 109 -17.43 9.71 11.28
N GLY A 110 -18.03 9.77 12.48
CA GLY A 110 -18.35 8.57 13.22
C GLY A 110 -19.28 8.83 14.38
N TYR A 111 -19.64 7.73 15.02
CA TYR A 111 -20.36 7.72 16.29
C TYR A 111 -19.66 6.77 17.25
N GLN A 112 -19.56 7.18 18.50
CA GLN A 112 -18.98 6.36 19.56
C GLN A 112 -19.82 6.46 20.83
N ALA A 113 -19.82 5.38 21.61
CA ALA A 113 -20.47 5.29 22.91
C ALA A 113 -19.43 4.89 23.95
N GLN A 114 -19.46 5.56 25.08
CA GLN A 114 -18.60 5.29 26.23
C GLN A 114 -19.37 4.47 27.25
N PHE A 115 -18.75 3.40 27.72
CA PHE A 115 -19.21 2.53 28.80
C PHE A 115 -18.11 2.51 29.86
N GLU A 116 -18.30 3.24 30.94
CA GLU A 116 -17.25 3.53 31.91
C GLU A 116 -16.01 4.13 31.21
N ASP A 117 -14.89 3.41 31.19
CA ASP A 117 -13.68 3.85 30.50
C ASP A 117 -13.56 3.29 29.08
N ALA A 118 -14.36 2.27 28.72
CA ALA A 118 -14.32 1.69 27.39
C ALA A 118 -15.16 2.50 26.39
N VAL A 119 -14.61 2.77 25.22
CA VAL A 119 -15.28 3.49 24.15
C VAL A 119 -15.35 2.60 22.92
N ILE A 120 -16.54 2.38 22.40
CA ILE A 120 -16.77 1.60 21.19
C ILE A 120 -17.49 2.48 20.17
N GLY A 121 -17.11 2.38 18.91
CA GLY A 121 -17.68 3.23 17.88
C GLY A 121 -17.51 2.67 16.47
N PHE A 122 -18.07 3.43 15.56
CA PHE A 122 -17.97 3.21 14.13
C PHE A 122 -17.50 4.51 13.47
N GLU A 123 -16.59 4.40 12.52
CA GLU A 123 -16.02 5.53 11.78
C GLU A 123 -15.97 5.24 10.30
N VAL A 124 -16.29 6.22 9.50
CA VAL A 124 -16.06 6.26 8.07
C VAL A 124 -15.06 7.36 7.75
N ASP A 125 -14.15 7.11 6.85
CA ASP A 125 -13.25 8.13 6.37
C ASP A 125 -13.01 8.04 4.86
N TYR A 126 -12.81 9.20 4.24
CA TYR A 126 -12.42 9.37 2.85
C TYR A 126 -11.06 10.08 2.79
N ASN A 127 -10.17 9.54 1.98
CA ASN A 127 -8.82 10.04 1.81
C ASN A 127 -8.50 10.29 0.34
N ARG A 128 -8.04 11.47 0.03
CA ARG A 128 -7.49 11.84 -1.26
C ARG A 128 -5.97 11.84 -1.20
N VAL A 129 -5.34 11.14 -2.12
CA VAL A 129 -3.89 11.17 -2.30
C VAL A 129 -3.54 12.35 -3.20
N ALA A 130 -2.89 13.36 -2.63
CA ALA A 130 -2.55 14.60 -3.32
C ALA A 130 -1.33 14.43 -4.24
N ARG A 131 -0.33 13.65 -3.78
CA ARG A 131 0.88 13.37 -4.53
C ARG A 131 1.59 12.14 -3.99
N GLY A 132 2.55 11.58 -4.76
CA GLY A 132 3.39 10.48 -4.31
C GLY A 132 2.67 9.13 -4.15
N GLY A 133 1.39 9.06 -4.53
CA GLY A 133 0.58 7.83 -4.43
C GLY A 133 0.93 6.76 -5.45
N GLY A 134 2.03 6.87 -6.16
CA GLY A 134 2.44 5.89 -7.15
C GLY A 134 3.85 6.10 -7.68
N GLY A 135 4.20 5.30 -8.65
CA GLY A 135 5.50 5.34 -9.31
C GLY A 135 5.55 4.43 -10.53
N SER A 136 6.72 4.31 -11.10
CA SER A 136 6.99 3.37 -12.20
C SER A 136 8.25 2.56 -11.91
N ARG A 137 8.31 1.37 -12.49
CA ARG A 137 9.49 0.52 -12.54
C ARG A 137 9.67 0.00 -13.95
N THR A 138 10.90 0.02 -14.41
CA THR A 138 11.29 -0.59 -15.67
C THR A 138 12.28 -1.69 -15.39
N TRP A 139 12.07 -2.82 -16.00
CA TRP A 139 13.01 -3.92 -16.07
C TRP A 139 13.35 -4.14 -17.54
N THR A 140 14.62 -4.32 -17.81
CA THR A 140 15.13 -4.53 -19.15
C THR A 140 16.11 -5.69 -19.11
N GLN A 141 15.93 -6.63 -20.02
CA GLN A 141 16.89 -7.66 -20.34
C GLN A 141 17.47 -7.33 -21.70
N PRO A 142 18.75 -6.92 -21.79
CA PRO A 142 19.42 -6.82 -23.07
C PRO A 142 19.53 -8.22 -23.69
N PHE A 143 19.91 -8.29 -24.93
CA PHE A 143 19.98 -9.52 -25.71
C PHE A 143 20.47 -10.73 -24.90
N ALA A 144 19.60 -11.73 -24.79
CA ALA A 144 19.92 -13.03 -24.24
C ALA A 144 19.95 -14.04 -25.37
N VAL A 145 20.99 -14.83 -25.47
CA VAL A 145 21.09 -15.93 -26.43
C VAL A 145 20.01 -16.95 -26.11
N LEU A 146 19.07 -17.15 -27.01
CA LEU A 146 18.01 -18.14 -26.88
C LEU A 146 18.44 -19.50 -27.38
N TYR A 147 19.21 -19.50 -28.46
CA TYR A 147 19.63 -20.71 -29.13
C TYR A 147 20.89 -20.44 -29.93
N ALA A 148 21.93 -21.24 -29.75
CA ALA A 148 23.13 -21.21 -30.55
C ALA A 148 23.17 -22.48 -31.41
N GLN A 149 23.11 -22.31 -32.71
CA GLN A 149 23.35 -23.40 -33.67
C GLN A 149 24.62 -23.11 -34.43
N THR A 150 25.10 -24.14 -35.14
CA THR A 150 26.22 -23.95 -36.05
C THR A 150 25.87 -22.92 -37.11
N GLY A 151 26.51 -21.76 -37.08
CA GLY A 151 26.28 -20.66 -38.03
C GLY A 151 25.31 -19.55 -37.59
N PHE A 152 24.50 -19.73 -36.51
CA PHE A 152 23.55 -18.70 -36.08
C PHE A 152 23.44 -18.59 -34.58
N THR A 153 23.22 -17.38 -34.09
CA THR A 153 22.83 -17.10 -32.72
C THR A 153 21.54 -16.29 -32.71
N ASP A 154 20.52 -16.85 -32.11
CA ASP A 154 19.25 -16.15 -31.88
C ASP A 154 19.31 -15.36 -30.57
N ALA A 155 19.16 -14.06 -30.63
CA ALA A 155 19.17 -13.17 -29.50
C ALA A 155 17.77 -12.53 -29.28
N PHE A 156 17.38 -12.45 -28.01
CA PHE A 156 16.09 -11.90 -27.61
C PHE A 156 16.30 -10.80 -26.59
N SER A 157 15.65 -9.67 -26.79
CA SER A 157 15.63 -8.55 -25.85
C SER A 157 14.21 -8.28 -25.38
N GLN A 158 14.04 -7.86 -24.14
CA GLN A 158 12.76 -7.45 -23.63
C GLN A 158 12.86 -6.31 -22.63
N SER A 159 11.84 -5.47 -22.61
CA SER A 159 11.68 -4.38 -21.66
C SER A 159 10.25 -4.32 -21.17
N THR A 160 10.08 -4.17 -19.89
CA THR A 160 8.77 -4.06 -19.24
C THR A 160 8.77 -2.85 -18.32
N THR A 161 7.87 -1.92 -18.58
CA THR A 161 7.62 -0.78 -17.70
C THR A 161 6.25 -0.93 -17.06
N VAL A 162 6.21 -0.94 -15.73
CA VAL A 162 4.97 -0.99 -14.96
C VAL A 162 4.76 0.29 -14.19
N ARG A 163 3.51 0.71 -14.07
CA ARG A 163 3.08 1.85 -13.25
C ARG A 163 1.89 1.44 -12.41
N ALA A 164 1.88 1.89 -11.17
CA ALA A 164 0.74 1.75 -10.29
C ALA A 164 0.61 3.02 -9.45
N SER A 165 -0.62 3.47 -9.25
CA SER A 165 -0.90 4.65 -8.42
C SER A 165 -2.22 4.48 -7.68
N LEU A 166 -2.24 4.92 -6.42
CA LEU A 166 -3.42 5.06 -5.57
C LEU A 166 -3.89 6.51 -5.66
N THR A 167 -5.16 6.73 -5.96
CA THR A 167 -5.73 8.08 -6.14
C THR A 167 -6.52 8.51 -4.92
N ASP A 168 -7.39 7.63 -4.44
CA ASP A 168 -8.24 7.87 -3.27
C ASP A 168 -8.66 6.54 -2.65
N TYR A 169 -9.07 6.59 -1.38
CA TYR A 169 -9.66 5.44 -0.70
C TYR A 169 -10.65 5.87 0.36
N PHE A 170 -11.64 5.02 0.57
CA PHE A 170 -12.66 5.12 1.60
C PHE A 170 -12.51 3.94 2.55
N THR A 171 -12.70 4.17 3.86
CA THR A 171 -12.74 3.09 4.84
C THR A 171 -13.97 3.19 5.73
N ALA A 172 -14.48 2.03 6.14
CA ALA A 172 -15.55 1.89 7.13
C ALA A 172 -15.03 0.96 8.22
N ARG A 173 -14.87 1.48 9.45
CA ARG A 173 -14.10 0.83 10.51
C ARG A 173 -14.88 0.80 11.82
N LEU A 174 -14.80 -0.30 12.53
CA LEU A 174 -15.10 -0.35 13.96
C LEU A 174 -13.94 0.25 14.74
N ARG A 175 -14.24 0.86 15.86
CA ARG A 175 -13.31 1.53 16.74
C ARG A 175 -13.51 1.05 18.17
N ALA A 176 -12.42 0.79 18.87
CA ALA A 176 -12.39 0.51 20.29
C ALA A 176 -11.28 1.35 20.95
N GLY A 177 -11.61 2.04 22.02
CA GLY A 177 -10.70 2.90 22.76
C GLY A 177 -10.87 2.78 24.26
N TRP A 178 -9.94 3.38 25.01
CA TRP A 178 -10.00 3.47 26.46
C TRP A 178 -9.81 4.92 26.88
N ALA A 179 -10.77 5.47 27.60
CA ALA A 179 -10.79 6.86 28.01
C ALA A 179 -9.95 7.05 29.29
N TYR A 180 -8.88 7.81 29.18
CA TYR A 180 -8.10 8.31 30.31
C TYR A 180 -8.34 9.81 30.46
N GLY A 181 -9.49 10.19 31.00
CA GLY A 181 -9.89 11.58 31.08
C GLY A 181 -9.93 12.23 29.68
N ARG A 182 -9.04 13.18 29.42
CA ARG A 182 -8.99 13.91 28.15
C ARG A 182 -8.21 13.21 27.03
N VAL A 183 -7.61 12.07 27.29
CA VAL A 183 -6.80 11.32 26.31
C VAL A 183 -7.41 9.94 26.11
N MET A 184 -7.51 9.49 24.88
CA MET A 184 -8.09 8.20 24.52
C MET A 184 -7.22 7.51 23.47
N PRO A 185 -6.38 6.54 23.85
CA PRO A 185 -5.81 5.59 22.89
C PRO A 185 -6.92 4.72 22.30
N TYR A 186 -6.78 4.38 21.03
CA TYR A 186 -7.79 3.57 20.32
C TYR A 186 -7.16 2.71 19.24
N MET A 187 -7.92 1.71 18.81
CA MET A 187 -7.65 0.86 17.68
C MET A 187 -8.85 0.84 16.75
N THR A 188 -8.60 0.63 15.47
CA THR A 188 -9.64 0.51 14.44
C THR A 188 -9.37 -0.67 13.53
N ALA A 189 -10.45 -1.31 13.06
CA ALA A 189 -10.39 -2.38 12.07
C ALA A 189 -11.64 -2.31 11.18
N GLY A 190 -11.49 -2.53 9.89
CA GLY A 190 -12.62 -2.49 8.98
C GLY A 190 -12.28 -2.71 7.52
N LEU A 191 -13.25 -2.39 6.68
CA LEU A 191 -13.18 -2.56 5.24
C LEU A 191 -12.66 -1.30 4.57
N ALA A 192 -12.07 -1.49 3.40
CA ALA A 192 -11.57 -0.41 2.56
C ALA A 192 -11.95 -0.62 1.10
N ILE A 193 -12.22 0.49 0.43
CA ILE A 193 -12.42 0.57 -1.01
C ILE A 193 -11.41 1.60 -1.51
N ALA A 194 -10.60 1.22 -2.49
CA ALA A 194 -9.57 2.09 -3.04
C ALA A 194 -9.74 2.25 -4.54
N ARG A 195 -9.34 3.41 -5.07
CA ARG A 195 -9.34 3.72 -6.49
C ARG A 195 -7.93 4.11 -6.92
N GLY A 196 -7.53 3.64 -8.10
CA GLY A 196 -6.19 3.93 -8.62
C GLY A 196 -6.07 3.70 -10.11
N ASN A 197 -4.83 3.79 -10.60
CA ASN A 197 -4.51 3.53 -12.00
C ASN A 197 -3.35 2.56 -12.09
N THR A 198 -3.39 1.68 -13.07
CA THR A 198 -2.33 0.72 -13.37
C THR A 198 -2.01 0.74 -14.86
N SER A 199 -0.74 0.59 -15.22
CA SER A 199 -0.37 0.38 -16.61
C SER A 199 0.84 -0.53 -16.70
N VAL A 200 0.90 -1.28 -17.80
CA VAL A 200 2.02 -2.10 -18.20
C VAL A 200 2.34 -1.80 -19.66
N SER A 201 3.60 -1.54 -19.94
CA SER A 201 4.13 -1.41 -21.29
C SER A 201 5.18 -2.50 -21.47
N TYR A 202 5.02 -3.31 -22.50
CA TYR A 202 5.91 -4.41 -22.81
C TYR A 202 6.43 -4.26 -24.23
N GLN A 203 7.75 -4.44 -24.38
CA GLN A 203 8.45 -4.43 -25.67
C GLN A 203 9.35 -5.65 -25.74
N ALA A 204 9.40 -6.30 -26.87
CA ALA A 204 10.31 -7.40 -27.14
C ALA A 204 10.88 -7.28 -28.54
N GLY A 205 12.16 -7.54 -28.67
CA GLY A 205 12.90 -7.57 -29.93
C GLY A 205 13.55 -8.94 -30.13
N TYR A 206 13.72 -9.32 -31.37
CA TYR A 206 14.42 -10.55 -31.78
C TYR A 206 15.42 -10.21 -32.87
N GLU A 207 16.60 -10.77 -32.74
CA GLU A 207 17.68 -10.62 -33.70
C GLU A 207 18.33 -11.99 -33.93
N ARG A 208 18.56 -12.30 -35.21
CA ARG A 208 19.38 -13.45 -35.60
C ARG A 208 20.72 -12.94 -36.06
N ILE A 209 21.78 -13.38 -35.39
CA ILE A 209 23.15 -12.99 -35.65
C ILE A 209 23.83 -14.15 -36.37
N ASP A 210 24.44 -13.88 -37.53
CA ASP A 210 25.29 -14.83 -38.20
C ASP A 210 26.62 -14.96 -37.43
N THR A 211 26.95 -16.17 -37.06
CA THR A 211 28.20 -16.49 -36.34
C THR A 211 29.13 -17.36 -37.15
N ASP A 212 28.82 -17.63 -38.42
CA ASP A 212 29.65 -18.41 -39.32
C ASP A 212 30.70 -17.52 -39.98
N ALA A 213 31.91 -17.49 -39.41
CA ALA A 213 33.04 -16.72 -39.96
C ALA A 213 33.60 -17.29 -41.25
N SER A 214 33.05 -18.41 -41.76
CA SER A 214 33.51 -19.06 -43.00
C SER A 214 32.77 -18.57 -44.26
N ASP A 215 31.64 -17.92 -44.09
CA ASP A 215 30.86 -17.38 -45.18
C ASP A 215 31.28 -15.98 -45.59
N ALA A 216 31.45 -15.77 -46.92
CA ALA A 216 31.86 -14.46 -47.45
C ALA A 216 30.81 -13.35 -47.29
N VAL A 217 29.63 -13.64 -46.73
CA VAL A 217 28.50 -12.73 -46.53
C VAL A 217 28.11 -12.80 -45.06
N ASP A 218 28.61 -11.85 -44.29
CA ASP A 218 28.14 -11.57 -42.92
C ASP A 218 26.73 -10.93 -43.01
N TRP A 219 25.70 -11.68 -42.66
CA TRP A 219 24.33 -11.18 -42.64
C TRP A 219 23.72 -11.31 -41.25
N THR A 220 23.51 -10.23 -40.63
CA THR A 220 22.72 -10.12 -39.40
C THR A 220 21.31 -9.70 -39.74
N GLN A 221 20.34 -10.52 -39.45
CA GLN A 221 18.94 -10.23 -39.70
C GLN A 221 18.29 -9.73 -38.42
N ALA A 222 18.16 -8.42 -38.28
CA ALA A 222 17.36 -7.80 -37.23
C ALA A 222 15.88 -7.86 -37.63
N TYR A 223 15.09 -8.60 -36.85
CA TYR A 223 13.64 -8.66 -37.07
C TYR A 223 12.88 -7.51 -36.38
N GLY A 224 13.59 -6.55 -35.79
CA GLY A 224 13.01 -5.38 -35.15
C GLY A 224 12.17 -5.70 -33.89
N ASP A 225 11.29 -4.79 -33.55
CA ASP A 225 10.35 -4.96 -32.45
C ASP A 225 9.30 -6.03 -32.80
N LEU A 226 9.41 -7.23 -32.24
CA LEU A 226 8.41 -8.30 -32.42
C LEU A 226 7.06 -7.92 -31.84
N VAL A 227 7.10 -7.23 -30.69
CA VAL A 227 5.93 -6.85 -29.92
C VAL A 227 6.18 -5.53 -29.23
N ASN A 228 5.22 -4.63 -29.40
CA ASN A 228 5.12 -3.41 -28.62
C ASN A 228 3.67 -3.25 -28.17
N SER A 229 3.42 -3.30 -26.87
CA SER A 229 2.09 -3.21 -26.31
C SER A 229 2.10 -2.35 -25.06
N THR A 230 1.12 -1.46 -24.96
CA THR A 230 0.86 -0.71 -23.73
C THR A 230 -0.61 -0.92 -23.35
N ARG A 231 -0.81 -1.41 -22.14
CA ARG A 231 -2.14 -1.58 -21.54
C ARG A 231 -2.24 -0.70 -20.30
N ALA A 232 -3.22 0.20 -20.32
CA ALA A 232 -3.51 1.07 -19.18
C ALA A 232 -4.96 0.84 -18.70
N SER A 233 -5.14 0.85 -17.41
CA SER A 233 -6.44 0.77 -16.74
C SER A 233 -6.54 1.91 -15.74
N ASN A 234 -7.42 2.88 -16.03
CA ASN A 234 -7.63 4.05 -15.20
C ASN A 234 -8.89 3.89 -14.34
N GLY A 235 -8.83 4.44 -13.13
CA GLY A 235 -9.96 4.44 -12.21
C GLY A 235 -10.37 3.05 -11.74
N VAL A 236 -9.44 2.08 -11.72
CA VAL A 236 -9.72 0.73 -11.21
C VAL A 236 -10.04 0.79 -9.72
N VAL A 237 -11.03 0.00 -9.32
CA VAL A 237 -11.48 -0.09 -7.93
C VAL A 237 -11.02 -1.42 -7.35
N GLY A 238 -10.55 -1.39 -6.12
CA GLY A 238 -10.16 -2.56 -5.35
C GLY A 238 -10.75 -2.54 -3.95
N PHE A 239 -11.06 -3.71 -3.42
CA PHE A 239 -11.55 -3.90 -2.06
C PHE A 239 -10.44 -4.47 -1.19
N GLY A 240 -10.49 -4.13 0.10
CA GLY A 240 -9.51 -4.60 1.05
C GLY A 240 -9.91 -4.30 2.49
N PHE A 241 -8.91 -4.24 3.36
CA PHE A 241 -9.12 -3.96 4.76
C PHE A 241 -8.16 -2.87 5.26
N ALA A 242 -8.57 -2.19 6.33
CA ALA A 242 -7.80 -1.19 7.02
C ALA A 242 -7.73 -1.51 8.52
N LEU A 243 -6.53 -1.35 9.08
CA LEU A 243 -6.27 -1.41 10.51
C LEU A 243 -5.66 -0.08 10.94
N GLY A 244 -5.96 0.36 12.13
CA GLY A 244 -5.40 1.60 12.67
C GLY A 244 -5.19 1.53 14.16
N THR A 245 -4.27 2.34 14.64
CA THR A 245 -4.08 2.62 16.06
C THR A 245 -3.70 4.09 16.23
N GLY A 246 -4.20 4.71 17.26
CA GLY A 246 -3.96 6.13 17.47
C GLY A 246 -4.29 6.60 18.86
N VAL A 247 -4.16 7.89 19.03
CA VAL A 247 -4.53 8.60 20.24
C VAL A 247 -5.33 9.85 19.89
N GLU A 248 -6.38 10.09 20.64
CA GLU A 248 -7.13 11.35 20.64
C GLU A 248 -6.94 12.09 21.94
N ALA A 249 -6.90 13.41 21.84
CA ALA A 249 -6.82 14.29 22.99
C ALA A 249 -7.84 15.43 22.86
N LEU A 250 -8.73 15.55 23.83
CA LEU A 250 -9.69 16.66 23.92
C LEU A 250 -8.95 17.96 24.26
N ILE A 251 -8.99 18.91 23.33
CA ILE A 251 -8.49 20.29 23.55
C ILE A 251 -9.55 21.06 24.35
N THR A 252 -10.79 20.92 23.96
CA THR A 252 -11.97 21.42 24.69
C THR A 252 -12.93 20.24 24.90
N ASN A 253 -14.10 20.46 25.49
CA ASN A 253 -15.10 19.39 25.63
C ASN A 253 -15.66 18.89 24.28
N ASN A 254 -15.55 19.70 23.24
CA ASN A 254 -16.09 19.41 21.92
C ASN A 254 -15.03 19.28 20.81
N ILE A 255 -13.83 19.83 21.01
CA ILE A 255 -12.76 19.82 20.01
C ILE A 255 -11.66 18.86 20.45
N PHE A 256 -11.25 18.00 19.54
CA PHE A 256 -10.15 17.06 19.78
C PHE A 256 -9.09 17.10 18.67
N ALA A 257 -7.86 16.80 19.05
CA ALA A 257 -6.80 16.45 18.11
C ALA A 257 -6.59 14.95 18.11
N ARG A 258 -6.14 14.40 16.98
CA ARG A 258 -5.81 12.98 16.85
C ARG A 258 -4.52 12.76 16.09
N ALA A 259 -3.81 11.69 16.46
CA ALA A 259 -2.72 11.11 15.69
C ALA A 259 -2.99 9.62 15.51
N GLU A 260 -2.86 9.12 14.29
CA GLU A 260 -3.19 7.74 13.93
C GLU A 260 -2.15 7.17 12.97
N TYR A 261 -1.76 5.93 13.21
CA TYR A 261 -1.10 5.09 12.22
C TYR A 261 -2.14 4.18 11.57
N GLN A 262 -2.17 4.15 10.25
CA GLN A 262 -3.07 3.32 9.46
C GLN A 262 -2.29 2.37 8.57
N TYR A 263 -2.71 1.11 8.57
CA TYR A 263 -2.34 0.08 7.63
C TYR A 263 -3.52 -0.22 6.70
N LEU A 264 -3.29 -0.14 5.39
CA LEU A 264 -4.28 -0.44 4.35
C LEU A 264 -3.72 -1.53 3.44
N ARG A 265 -4.50 -2.57 3.21
CA ARG A 265 -4.17 -3.64 2.26
C ARG A 265 -5.31 -3.83 1.27
N ILE A 266 -5.00 -3.65 -0.02
CA ILE A 266 -5.89 -3.93 -1.15
C ILE A 266 -5.27 -5.10 -1.91
N PRO A 267 -5.84 -6.32 -1.82
CA PRO A 267 -5.29 -7.51 -2.46
C PRO A 267 -5.23 -7.41 -3.98
N SER A 268 -6.16 -6.66 -4.58
CA SER A 268 -6.22 -6.48 -6.03
C SER A 268 -6.76 -5.10 -6.40
N LEU A 269 -5.89 -4.22 -6.86
CA LEU A 269 -6.23 -2.95 -7.48
C LEU A 269 -5.90 -3.04 -8.97
N GLY A 270 -6.89 -3.43 -9.78
CA GLY A 270 -6.64 -3.73 -11.19
C GLY A 270 -5.68 -4.90 -11.43
N GLY A 271 -5.71 -5.91 -10.54
CA GLY A 271 -4.81 -7.07 -10.60
C GLY A 271 -3.47 -6.88 -9.88
N VAL A 272 -3.26 -5.72 -9.23
CA VAL A 272 -2.04 -5.38 -8.50
C VAL A 272 -2.34 -5.31 -7.01
N PRO A 273 -1.69 -6.09 -6.14
CA PRO A 273 -1.79 -5.93 -4.70
C PRO A 273 -1.07 -4.66 -4.23
N VAL A 274 -1.79 -3.85 -3.43
CA VAL A 274 -1.28 -2.58 -2.89
C VAL A 274 -1.31 -2.61 -1.36
N THR A 275 -0.23 -2.16 -0.75
CA THR A 275 -0.10 -1.95 0.69
C THR A 275 0.27 -0.50 0.95
N LEU A 276 -0.40 0.13 1.91
CA LEU A 276 -0.12 1.48 2.36
C LEU A 276 0.05 1.50 3.89
N HIS A 277 1.10 2.11 4.33
CA HIS A 277 1.35 2.49 5.72
C HIS A 277 1.31 4.02 5.80
N ALA A 278 0.48 4.57 6.67
CA ALA A 278 0.30 6.01 6.77
C ALA A 278 0.33 6.47 8.23
N VAL A 279 0.93 7.63 8.46
CA VAL A 279 0.80 8.39 9.71
C VAL A 279 -0.03 9.61 9.40
N ARG A 280 -1.09 9.81 10.17
CA ARG A 280 -2.06 10.88 9.96
C ARG A 280 -2.23 11.69 11.25
N ALA A 281 -2.42 12.99 11.10
CA ALA A 281 -2.81 13.87 12.19
C ALA A 281 -4.06 14.66 11.77
N GLY A 282 -4.93 14.94 12.72
CA GLY A 282 -6.19 15.60 12.42
C GLY A 282 -6.79 16.33 13.61
N VAL A 283 -7.85 17.07 13.30
CA VAL A 283 -8.68 17.75 14.27
C VAL A 283 -10.14 17.42 13.98
N GLY A 284 -10.93 17.33 15.03
CA GLY A 284 -12.33 17.03 14.93
C GLY A 284 -13.17 17.74 15.98
N ILE A 285 -14.48 17.73 15.71
CA ILE A 285 -15.50 18.25 16.61
C ILE A 285 -16.41 17.09 17.01
N LYS A 286 -16.76 17.04 18.26
CA LYS A 286 -17.70 16.08 18.84
C LYS A 286 -18.93 16.81 19.38
N TYR A 287 -20.10 16.19 19.16
CA TYR A 287 -21.41 16.64 19.60
C TYR A 287 -22.06 15.65 20.55
#